data_928c0a5ab0c5a695556bafc45a65c7c4
#
_entry.id   928c0a5ab0c5a695556bafc45a65c7c4
#
_cell.length_a   1.000
_cell.length_b   1.000
_cell.length_c   1.000
_cell.angle_alpha   90.00
_cell.angle_beta   90.00
_cell.angle_gamma   90.00
#
_symmetry.space_group_name_H-M   'P 1'
#
loop_
_entity.id
_entity.type
_entity.pdbx_description
1 polymer ?
#
loop_
_entity_poly.entity_id
_entity_poly.type
_entity_poly.pdbx_seq_one_letter_code
_entity_poly.pdbx_strand_id
1 'polypeptide(L)'
;MSNELIISATQDGCRIALLKDKTLVEFHNEEEGSKFTVGDIYLGTVKKVVQGLNAAFIDVGYDKDAFLHYLDLGPQYNSLQKFTKLVRAKKINGGKLDKFNLEADIDKHGKITQQLSKGQQI
;
A
#
# COMPACT_ATOMS: atom_id res chain seq x y z
N MET A 1 35.46 6.95 -5.67
CA MET A 1 34.01 6.89 -5.93
C MET A 1 33.29 7.78 -4.92
N SER A 2 32.61 8.80 -5.41
CA SER A 2 31.78 9.66 -4.57
C SER A 2 30.32 9.53 -5.01
N ASN A 3 29.43 9.34 -4.04
CA ASN A 3 28.00 9.42 -4.26
C ASN A 3 27.50 10.66 -3.55
N GLU A 4 26.78 11.51 -4.27
CA GLU A 4 26.20 12.74 -3.73
C GLU A 4 24.70 12.72 -3.95
N LEU A 5 23.96 13.01 -2.88
CA LEU A 5 22.52 13.18 -2.93
C LEU A 5 22.20 14.67 -2.79
N ILE A 6 21.63 15.26 -3.82
CA ILE A 6 21.25 16.67 -3.85
C ILE A 6 19.74 16.76 -3.74
N ILE A 7 19.26 17.48 -2.75
CA ILE A 7 17.84 17.69 -2.49
C ILE A 7 17.55 19.19 -2.52
N SER A 8 16.62 19.59 -3.41
CA SER A 8 16.08 20.95 -3.47
C SER A 8 14.61 20.92 -3.13
N ALA A 9 14.25 21.37 -1.92
CA ALA A 9 12.88 21.43 -1.45
C ALA A 9 12.37 22.86 -1.52
N THR A 10 11.21 23.06 -2.12
CA THR A 10 10.46 24.32 -2.19
C THR A 10 9.01 24.11 -1.75
N GLN A 11 8.23 25.17 -1.67
CA GLN A 11 6.79 25.04 -1.38
C GLN A 11 6.04 24.27 -2.48
N ASP A 12 6.56 24.30 -3.70
CA ASP A 12 5.90 23.70 -4.87
C ASP A 12 6.29 22.22 -5.08
N GLY A 13 7.26 21.71 -4.33
CA GLY A 13 7.70 20.32 -4.45
C GLY A 13 9.15 20.10 -4.08
N CYS A 14 9.65 18.92 -4.43
CA CYS A 14 10.99 18.47 -4.11
C CYS A 14 11.65 17.88 -5.35
N ARG A 15 12.90 18.29 -5.59
CA ARG A 15 13.76 17.71 -6.63
C ARG A 15 14.92 16.97 -5.97
N ILE A 16 15.12 15.74 -6.38
CA ILE A 16 16.13 14.86 -5.81
C ILE A 16 17.02 14.37 -6.95
N ALA A 17 18.32 14.59 -6.83
CA ALA A 17 19.30 14.13 -7.79
C ALA A 17 20.36 13.25 -7.10
N LEU A 18 20.62 12.09 -7.67
CA LEU A 18 21.73 11.22 -7.27
C LEU A 18 22.85 11.37 -8.28
N LEU A 19 24.00 11.78 -7.79
CA LEU A 19 25.23 11.89 -8.59
C LEU A 19 26.22 10.80 -8.18
N LYS A 20 26.83 10.19 -9.16
CA LYS A 20 27.97 9.30 -8.98
C LYS A 20 29.16 9.88 -9.73
N ASP A 21 30.26 10.14 -9.01
CA ASP A 21 31.47 10.76 -9.55
C ASP A 21 31.15 12.03 -10.37
N LYS A 22 30.28 12.89 -9.83
CA LYS A 22 29.76 14.14 -10.42
C LYS A 22 28.89 13.94 -11.68
N THR A 23 28.53 12.72 -12.01
CA THR A 23 27.61 12.42 -13.11
C THR A 23 26.22 12.11 -12.58
N LEU A 24 25.19 12.75 -13.15
CA LEU A 24 23.80 12.48 -12.77
C LEU A 24 23.41 11.06 -13.20
N VAL A 25 23.01 10.24 -12.24
CA VAL A 25 22.58 8.85 -12.48
C VAL A 25 21.10 8.63 -12.23
N GLU A 26 20.49 9.46 -11.38
CA GLU A 26 19.05 9.35 -11.07
C GLU A 26 18.49 10.73 -10.73
N PHE A 27 17.30 11.01 -11.21
CA PHE A 27 16.60 12.28 -10.96
C PHE A 27 15.12 12.03 -10.69
N HIS A 28 14.63 12.58 -9.59
CA HIS A 28 13.23 12.57 -9.21
C HIS A 28 12.72 13.99 -9.04
N ASN A 29 11.56 14.26 -9.60
CA ASN A 29 10.85 15.53 -9.43
C ASN A 29 9.47 15.24 -8.86
N GLU A 30 9.24 15.63 -7.62
CA GLU A 30 7.96 15.48 -6.93
C GLU A 30 7.32 16.86 -6.80
N GLU A 31 6.20 17.05 -7.48
CA GLU A 31 5.41 18.27 -7.38
C GLU A 31 4.41 18.18 -6.24
N GLU A 32 4.09 19.31 -5.62
CA GLU A 32 3.02 19.39 -4.64
C GLU A 32 1.70 18.95 -5.28
N GLY A 33 1.00 18.02 -4.62
CA GLY A 33 -0.21 17.41 -5.16
C GLY A 33 0.03 16.18 -6.02
N SER A 34 1.26 15.62 -6.02
CA SER A 34 1.52 14.28 -6.55
C SER A 34 0.49 13.30 -6.00
N LYS A 35 -0.29 12.66 -6.89
CA LYS A 35 -1.46 11.86 -6.52
C LYS A 35 -1.12 10.57 -5.77
N PHE A 36 0.12 10.10 -5.90
CA PHE A 36 0.57 8.85 -5.27
C PHE A 36 1.97 9.04 -4.67
N THR A 37 2.05 8.84 -3.38
CA THR A 37 3.32 8.86 -2.64
C THR A 37 3.51 7.53 -1.94
N VAL A 38 4.71 6.96 -2.02
CA VAL A 38 5.04 5.73 -1.29
C VAL A 38 4.86 5.97 0.20
N GLY A 39 4.12 5.09 0.86
CA GLY A 39 3.78 5.20 2.27
C GLY A 39 2.39 5.78 2.57
N ASP A 40 1.70 6.32 1.56
CA ASP A 40 0.31 6.73 1.73
C ASP A 40 -0.59 5.54 2.01
N ILE A 41 -1.63 5.77 2.80
CA ILE A 41 -2.63 4.77 3.15
C ILE A 41 -3.98 5.18 2.59
N TYR A 42 -4.63 4.28 1.88
CA TYR A 42 -5.93 4.49 1.26
C TYR A 42 -6.95 3.48 1.78
N LEU A 43 -8.17 3.92 1.93
CA LEU A 43 -9.31 3.01 2.04
C LEU A 43 -9.86 2.77 0.65
N GLY A 44 -9.62 1.58 0.12
CA GLY A 44 -10.02 1.20 -1.22
C GLY A 44 -11.21 0.25 -1.25
N THR A 45 -11.79 0.11 -2.43
CA THR A 45 -12.84 -0.87 -2.71
C THR A 45 -12.38 -1.80 -3.82
N VAL A 46 -12.47 -3.10 -3.60
CA VAL A 46 -12.11 -4.09 -4.62
C VAL A 46 -13.07 -3.98 -5.79
N LYS A 47 -12.56 -3.55 -6.93
CA LYS A 47 -13.33 -3.34 -8.15
C LYS A 47 -13.41 -4.60 -9.00
N LYS A 48 -12.30 -5.30 -9.12
CA LYS A 48 -12.19 -6.52 -9.93
C LYS A 48 -11.11 -7.44 -9.37
N VAL A 49 -11.42 -8.73 -9.31
CA VAL A 49 -10.44 -9.78 -8.98
C VAL A 49 -10.07 -10.50 -10.26
N VAL A 50 -8.79 -10.61 -10.56
CA VAL A 50 -8.25 -11.24 -11.76
C VAL A 50 -7.48 -12.50 -11.36
N GLN A 51 -8.15 -13.64 -11.48
CA GLN A 51 -7.60 -14.93 -11.05
C GLN A 51 -6.32 -15.31 -11.79
N GLY A 52 -6.26 -15.08 -13.10
CA GLY A 52 -5.10 -15.42 -13.91
C GLY A 52 -3.82 -14.64 -13.56
N LEU A 53 -3.96 -13.46 -12.97
CA LEU A 53 -2.85 -12.65 -12.48
C LEU A 53 -2.61 -12.82 -10.97
N ASN A 54 -3.45 -13.56 -10.29
CA ASN A 54 -3.47 -13.65 -8.82
C ASN A 54 -3.46 -12.26 -8.16
N ALA A 55 -4.28 -11.36 -8.68
CA ALA A 55 -4.28 -9.95 -8.35
C ALA A 55 -5.69 -9.36 -8.36
N ALA A 56 -5.82 -8.16 -7.84
CA ALA A 56 -7.06 -7.39 -7.85
C ALA A 56 -6.79 -5.94 -8.26
N PHE A 57 -7.81 -5.30 -8.81
CA PHE A 57 -7.84 -3.87 -9.04
C PHE A 57 -8.69 -3.21 -7.96
N ILE A 58 -8.12 -2.19 -7.34
CA ILE A 58 -8.68 -1.48 -6.20
C ILE A 58 -9.00 -0.05 -6.59
N ASP A 59 -10.24 0.36 -6.39
CA ASP A 59 -10.64 1.76 -6.50
C ASP A 59 -10.17 2.51 -5.24
N VAL A 60 -9.25 3.43 -5.42
CA VAL A 60 -8.69 4.28 -4.37
C VAL A 60 -9.10 5.75 -4.51
N GLY A 61 -10.09 6.02 -5.33
CA GLY A 61 -10.62 7.37 -5.55
C GLY A 61 -9.87 8.18 -6.62
N TYR A 62 -9.06 7.54 -7.45
CA TYR A 62 -8.36 8.18 -8.58
C TYR A 62 -8.87 7.65 -9.93
N ASP A 63 -8.44 8.30 -11.01
CA ASP A 63 -8.84 7.95 -12.39
C ASP A 63 -8.41 6.54 -12.78
N LYS A 64 -7.28 6.08 -12.24
CA LYS A 64 -6.77 4.73 -12.45
C LYS A 64 -6.90 3.91 -11.19
N ASP A 65 -7.30 2.65 -11.36
CA ASP A 65 -7.36 1.69 -10.26
C ASP A 65 -5.95 1.29 -9.81
N ALA A 66 -5.78 1.06 -8.52
CA ALA A 66 -4.55 0.50 -7.98
C ALA A 66 -4.48 -1.00 -8.27
N PHE A 67 -3.30 -1.49 -8.59
CA PHE A 67 -3.03 -2.91 -8.79
C PHE A 67 -2.49 -3.53 -7.49
N LEU A 68 -3.13 -4.61 -7.04
CA LEU A 68 -2.75 -5.33 -5.83
C LEU A 68 -2.52 -6.80 -6.16
N HIS A 69 -1.26 -7.24 -6.13
CA HIS A 69 -0.93 -8.65 -6.27
C HIS A 69 -1.13 -9.40 -4.94
N TYR A 70 -1.44 -10.69 -4.98
CA TYR A 70 -1.62 -11.52 -3.78
C TYR A 70 -0.45 -11.39 -2.78
N LEU A 71 0.79 -11.35 -3.26
CA LEU A 71 1.99 -11.22 -2.43
C LEU A 71 2.10 -9.86 -1.71
N ASP A 72 1.36 -8.85 -2.16
CA ASP A 72 1.33 -7.53 -1.53
C ASP A 72 0.46 -7.49 -0.27
N LEU A 73 -0.37 -8.49 -0.03
CA LEU A 73 -1.25 -8.54 1.14
C LEU A 73 -0.50 -8.63 2.47
N GLY A 74 0.71 -9.18 2.44
CA GLY A 74 1.47 -9.45 3.65
C GLY A 74 0.94 -10.64 4.45
N PRO A 75 1.79 -11.26 5.29
CA PRO A 75 1.44 -12.50 5.99
C PRO A 75 0.31 -12.30 7.01
N GLN A 76 0.23 -11.14 7.63
CA GLN A 76 -0.74 -10.86 8.70
C GLN A 76 -2.06 -10.27 8.21
N TYR A 77 -2.36 -10.41 6.93
CA TYR A 77 -3.57 -9.84 6.32
C TYR A 77 -4.86 -10.26 7.06
N ASN A 78 -4.99 -11.52 7.41
CA ASN A 78 -6.17 -12.02 8.13
C ASN A 78 -6.34 -11.37 9.50
N SER A 79 -5.25 -11.19 10.23
CA SER A 79 -5.26 -10.51 11.53
C SER A 79 -5.69 -9.04 11.39
N LEU A 80 -5.18 -8.35 10.37
CA LEU A 80 -5.54 -6.96 10.08
C LEU A 80 -7.03 -6.83 9.73
N GLN A 81 -7.56 -7.73 8.90
CA GLN A 81 -8.97 -7.73 8.54
C GLN A 81 -9.87 -7.98 9.75
N LYS A 82 -9.53 -8.94 10.59
CA LYS A 82 -10.25 -9.22 11.84
C LYS A 82 -10.24 -8.00 12.76
N PHE A 83 -9.09 -7.41 12.99
CA PHE A 83 -8.94 -6.22 13.83
C PHE A 83 -9.82 -5.07 13.33
N THR A 84 -9.74 -4.77 12.03
CA THR A 84 -10.54 -3.71 11.40
C THR A 84 -12.06 -3.95 11.58
N LYS A 85 -12.53 -5.17 11.39
CA LYS A 85 -13.92 -5.52 11.60
C LYS A 85 -14.37 -5.31 13.04
N LEU A 86 -13.53 -5.70 14.02
CA LEU A 86 -13.84 -5.55 15.44
C LEU A 86 -13.84 -4.08 15.87
N VAL A 87 -12.93 -3.27 15.35
CA VAL A 87 -12.91 -1.81 15.61
C VAL A 87 -14.16 -1.14 15.04
N ARG A 88 -14.53 -1.44 13.80
CA ARG A 88 -15.73 -0.89 13.15
C ARG A 88 -17.03 -1.31 13.88
N ALA A 89 -17.06 -2.51 14.41
CA ALA A 89 -18.18 -3.00 15.22
C ALA A 89 -18.17 -2.48 16.67
N LYS A 90 -17.20 -1.60 17.02
CA LYS A 90 -17.01 -1.07 18.38
C LYS A 90 -16.83 -2.14 19.46
N LYS A 91 -16.31 -3.31 19.07
CA LYS A 91 -16.03 -4.42 19.99
C LYS A 91 -14.64 -4.33 20.63
N ILE A 92 -13.77 -3.50 20.09
CA ILE A 92 -12.44 -3.20 20.63
C ILE A 92 -12.34 -1.69 20.80
N ASN A 93 -11.93 -1.23 21.99
CA ASN A 93 -11.74 0.18 22.29
C ASN A 93 -10.39 0.67 21.75
N GLY A 94 -10.46 1.72 20.90
CA GLY A 94 -9.36 2.64 20.66
C GLY A 94 -8.04 2.04 20.18
N GLY A 95 -8.05 0.91 19.51
CA GLY A 95 -6.83 0.34 18.95
C GLY A 95 -5.92 -0.36 19.97
N LYS A 96 -6.40 -0.69 21.14
CA LYS A 96 -5.65 -1.51 22.10
C LYS A 96 -5.57 -2.96 21.61
N LEU A 97 -4.35 -3.43 21.39
CA LEU A 97 -4.05 -4.78 20.93
C LEU A 97 -3.84 -5.81 22.06
N ASP A 98 -3.87 -5.39 23.31
CA ASP A 98 -3.47 -6.18 24.47
C ASP A 98 -4.23 -7.52 24.62
N LYS A 99 -5.45 -7.58 24.11
CA LYS A 99 -6.32 -8.76 24.20
C LYS A 99 -6.73 -9.29 22.81
N PHE A 100 -6.02 -8.86 21.78
CA PHE A 100 -6.31 -9.29 20.42
C PHE A 100 -5.54 -10.55 20.06
N ASN A 101 -6.26 -11.61 19.72
CA ASN A 101 -5.67 -12.85 19.25
C ASN A 101 -5.41 -12.77 17.74
N LEU A 102 -4.15 -12.95 17.35
CA LEU A 102 -3.77 -13.00 15.95
C LEU A 102 -4.38 -14.22 15.25
N GLU A 103 -4.72 -14.05 13.98
CA GLU A 103 -5.07 -15.14 13.09
C GLU A 103 -3.79 -15.76 12.49
N ALA A 104 -3.94 -16.95 11.92
CA ALA A 104 -2.87 -17.58 11.17
C ALA A 104 -2.47 -16.73 9.97
N ASP A 105 -1.19 -16.75 9.63
CA ASP A 105 -0.67 -16.09 8.44
C ASP A 105 -1.33 -16.65 7.17
N ILE A 106 -1.47 -15.81 6.15
CA ILE A 106 -1.93 -16.27 4.84
C ILE A 106 -0.86 -17.15 4.19
N ASP A 107 -1.31 -18.14 3.40
CA ASP A 107 -0.42 -19.01 2.65
C ASP A 107 0.35 -18.20 1.59
N LYS A 108 1.66 -18.34 1.52
CA LYS A 108 2.49 -17.70 0.49
C LYS A 108 2.13 -18.13 -0.93
N HIS A 109 1.56 -19.30 -1.09
CA HIS A 109 1.14 -19.88 -2.37
C HIS A 109 -0.39 -19.84 -2.56
N GLY A 110 -1.07 -19.01 -1.77
CA GLY A 110 -2.51 -18.86 -1.83
C GLY A 110 -3.00 -18.13 -3.08
N LYS A 111 -4.32 -18.01 -3.18
CA LYS A 111 -4.99 -17.36 -4.30
C LYS A 111 -5.70 -16.10 -3.85
N ILE A 112 -5.64 -15.05 -4.65
CA ILE A 112 -6.32 -13.78 -4.39
C ILE A 112 -7.83 -13.97 -4.19
N THR A 113 -8.44 -14.91 -4.90
CA THR A 113 -9.88 -15.23 -4.78
C THR A 113 -10.28 -15.78 -3.42
N GLN A 114 -9.33 -16.32 -2.65
CA GLN A 114 -9.57 -16.79 -1.28
C GLN A 114 -9.61 -15.64 -0.26
N GLN A 115 -9.01 -14.50 -0.60
CA GLN A 115 -8.84 -13.37 0.32
C GLN A 115 -9.70 -12.17 -0.03
N LEU A 116 -9.91 -11.90 -1.31
CA LEU A 116 -10.62 -10.72 -1.78
C LEU A 116 -11.84 -11.07 -2.63
N SER A 117 -12.89 -10.28 -2.47
CA SER A 117 -14.11 -10.32 -3.27
C SER A 117 -14.44 -8.92 -3.80
N LYS A 118 -15.09 -8.85 -4.97
CA LYS A 118 -15.57 -7.59 -5.53
C LYS A 118 -16.48 -6.86 -4.54
N GLY A 119 -16.25 -5.56 -4.36
CA GLY A 119 -17.00 -4.71 -3.45
C GLY A 119 -16.50 -4.70 -2.01
N GLN A 120 -15.53 -5.53 -1.67
CA GLN A 120 -14.90 -5.53 -0.35
C GLN A 120 -14.08 -4.26 -0.14
N GLN A 121 -14.14 -3.68 1.05
CA GLN A 121 -13.25 -2.60 1.44
C GLN A 121 -11.94 -3.14 2.01
N ILE A 122 -10.88 -2.52 1.62
CA ILE A 122 -9.51 -2.89 2.02
C ILE A 122 -8.68 -1.64 2.29
#